data_bb0103912cd9b445eaeebdb0e6b239ca
#
_entry.id   bb0103912cd9b445eaeebdb0e6b239ca
#
_cell.length_a   1.000
_cell.length_b   1.000
_cell.length_c   1.000
_cell.angle_alpha   90.00
_cell.angle_beta   90.00
_cell.angle_gamma   90.00
#
_symmetry.space_group_name_H-M   'P 1'
#
loop_
_entity.id
_entity.type
_entity.pdbx_description
1 polymer ?
#
loop_
_entity_poly.entity_id
_entity_poly.type
_entity_poly.pdbx_seq_one_letter_code
_entity_poly.pdbx_strand_id
1 'polypeptide(L)'
;LLAMLASALVMLGDTPFGSASASPLSMQITSLSSLSIFFIPLMALFMSYDAIVGEYEQGSLLLILSYPVKRYQFILGKFFSNWLSLSIAIIFGYGSIFSLLFLNEENINIELINAYLTLIGTSILLGGVFIAIAYLISTLVNKRSMAIIYCIAVWLFFIIFFDMLLLIILVNESVYLISAD
;
A
#
# COMPACT_ATOMS: atom_id res chain seq x y z
N LEU A 1 9.57 -7.02 -8.15
CA LEU A 1 10.79 -6.32 -8.54
C LEU A 1 11.17 -5.24 -7.53
N LEU A 2 10.26 -4.33 -7.14
CA LEU A 2 10.49 -3.29 -6.11
C LEU A 2 10.82 -3.87 -4.73
N ALA A 3 10.15 -4.93 -4.33
CA ALA A 3 10.43 -5.62 -3.06
C ALA A 3 11.80 -6.31 -3.07
N MET A 4 12.23 -6.87 -4.21
CA MET A 4 13.57 -7.42 -4.39
C MET A 4 14.65 -6.33 -4.38
N LEU A 5 14.39 -5.17 -5.00
CA LEU A 5 15.30 -4.03 -4.94
C LEU A 5 15.41 -3.46 -3.52
N ALA A 6 14.30 -3.38 -2.80
CA ALA A 6 14.30 -2.92 -1.41
C ALA A 6 15.10 -3.86 -0.50
N SER A 7 14.93 -5.20 -0.65
CA SER A 7 15.72 -6.16 0.12
C SER A 7 17.20 -6.13 -0.25
N ALA A 8 17.54 -5.92 -1.53
CA ALA A 8 18.91 -5.78 -1.98
C ALA A 8 19.58 -4.51 -1.41
N LEU A 9 18.84 -3.40 -1.33
CA LEU A 9 19.33 -2.15 -0.73
C LEU A 9 19.58 -2.28 0.77
N VAL A 10 18.74 -3.04 1.47
CA VAL A 10 18.91 -3.32 2.91
C VAL A 10 20.10 -4.26 3.15
N MET A 11 20.35 -5.22 2.24
CA MET A 11 21.52 -6.11 2.32
C MET A 11 22.84 -5.39 2.01
N LEU A 12 22.83 -4.27 1.28
CA LEU A 12 24.02 -3.46 0.98
C LEU A 12 24.47 -2.53 2.12
N GLY A 13 23.79 -2.53 3.27
CA GLY A 13 24.38 -2.20 4.56
C GLY A 13 24.46 -0.75 4.99
N ASP A 14 24.00 0.23 4.21
CA ASP A 14 23.99 1.63 4.67
C ASP A 14 22.62 2.28 4.40
N THR A 15 21.67 2.00 5.29
CA THR A 15 20.43 2.77 5.27
C THR A 15 20.55 3.99 6.18
N PRO A 16 20.13 5.20 5.74
CA PRO A 16 20.14 6.43 6.55
C PRO A 16 19.19 6.38 7.75
N PHE A 17 18.52 5.26 8.00
CA PHE A 17 17.55 5.08 9.07
C PHE A 17 18.07 4.19 10.20
N GLY A 18 19.10 4.67 10.91
CA GLY A 18 19.41 4.23 12.27
C GLY A 18 20.16 2.91 12.41
N SER A 19 21.45 3.04 12.74
CA SER A 19 22.27 2.00 13.37
C SER A 19 21.89 1.89 14.85
N ALA A 20 20.93 1.06 15.18
CA ALA A 20 20.75 0.65 16.56
C ALA A 20 20.57 -0.87 16.57
N SER A 21 21.37 -1.56 17.36
CA SER A 21 21.30 -2.92 17.96
C SER A 21 20.08 -3.86 17.62
N ALA A 22 19.38 -3.59 16.55
CA ALA A 22 18.27 -4.39 16.04
C ALA A 22 18.82 -5.54 15.19
N SER A 23 18.22 -6.71 15.29
CA SER A 23 18.56 -7.85 14.44
C SER A 23 18.37 -7.45 12.96
N PRO A 24 19.16 -7.99 12.02
CA PRO A 24 19.02 -7.72 10.59
C PRO A 24 17.58 -7.84 10.08
N LEU A 25 16.82 -8.75 10.64
CA LEU A 25 15.41 -9.01 10.31
C LEU A 25 14.46 -7.89 10.74
N SER A 26 14.65 -7.32 11.93
CA SER A 26 13.79 -6.21 12.38
C SER A 26 14.00 -4.95 11.56
N MET A 27 15.22 -4.70 11.10
CA MET A 27 15.51 -3.61 10.16
C MET A 27 14.84 -3.83 8.82
N GLN A 28 14.81 -5.05 8.30
CA GLN A 28 14.15 -5.38 7.04
C GLN A 28 12.63 -5.17 7.12
N ILE A 29 11.99 -5.65 8.19
CA ILE A 29 10.55 -5.46 8.39
C ILE A 29 10.20 -3.96 8.46
N THR A 30 11.00 -3.17 9.16
CA THR A 30 10.78 -1.72 9.27
C THR A 30 10.94 -1.02 7.92
N SER A 31 11.96 -1.37 7.14
CA SER A 31 12.20 -0.80 5.82
C SER A 31 11.09 -1.18 4.83
N LEU A 32 10.65 -2.43 4.84
CA LEU A 32 9.52 -2.91 4.03
C LEU A 32 8.21 -2.21 4.41
N SER A 33 7.97 -2.04 5.71
CA SER A 33 6.79 -1.32 6.20
C SER A 33 6.76 0.11 5.71
N SER A 34 7.88 0.82 5.80
CA SER A 34 8.00 2.21 5.33
C SER A 34 7.76 2.32 3.83
N LEU A 35 8.36 1.44 3.03
CA LEU A 35 8.12 1.40 1.58
C LEU A 35 6.66 1.07 1.24
N SER A 36 6.03 0.19 2.01
CA SER A 36 4.65 -0.24 1.79
C SER A 36 3.66 0.91 1.91
N ILE A 37 3.87 1.80 2.88
CA ILE A 37 2.99 2.96 3.12
C ILE A 37 2.96 3.88 1.89
N PHE A 38 4.06 4.00 1.15
CA PHE A 38 4.12 4.83 -0.06
C PHE A 38 3.64 4.10 -1.31
N PHE A 39 4.14 2.89 -1.55
CA PHE A 39 3.96 2.20 -2.82
C PHE A 39 2.61 1.48 -2.95
N ILE A 40 2.08 0.88 -1.87
CA ILE A 40 0.82 0.15 -1.94
C ILE A 40 -0.35 1.07 -2.29
N PRO A 41 -0.54 2.24 -1.62
CA PRO A 41 -1.56 3.20 -2.02
C PRO A 41 -1.44 3.66 -3.47
N LEU A 42 -0.22 3.96 -3.90
CA LEU A 42 0.05 4.40 -5.26
C LEU A 42 -0.37 3.34 -6.29
N MET A 43 0.08 2.09 -6.09
CA MET A 43 -0.28 0.98 -6.98
C MET A 43 -1.79 0.70 -6.97
N ALA A 44 -2.43 0.75 -5.80
CA ALA A 44 -3.87 0.57 -5.65
C ALA A 44 -4.66 1.62 -6.45
N LEU A 45 -4.27 2.89 -6.36
CA LEU A 45 -4.89 3.99 -7.10
C LEU A 45 -4.66 3.84 -8.60
N PHE A 46 -3.42 3.54 -9.04
CA PHE A 46 -3.10 3.35 -10.46
C PHE A 46 -3.79 2.13 -11.08
N MET A 47 -4.06 1.09 -10.32
CA MET A 47 -4.75 -0.09 -10.82
C MET A 47 -6.26 0.14 -10.97
N SER A 48 -6.80 1.14 -10.25
CA SER A 48 -8.25 1.27 -10.08
C SER A 48 -8.84 2.60 -10.55
N TYR A 49 -8.02 3.62 -10.92
CA TYR A 49 -8.49 4.97 -11.29
C TYR A 49 -9.49 4.98 -12.46
N ASP A 50 -9.30 4.08 -13.43
CA ASP A 50 -10.12 4.03 -14.64
C ASP A 50 -11.24 2.98 -14.60
N ALA A 51 -11.43 2.34 -13.46
CA ALA A 51 -12.30 1.19 -13.31
C ALA A 51 -13.75 1.45 -13.77
N ILE A 52 -14.27 2.65 -13.59
CA ILE A 52 -15.63 3.04 -13.96
C ILE A 52 -15.61 4.09 -15.07
N VAL A 53 -14.80 5.14 -14.92
CA VAL A 53 -14.70 6.21 -15.91
C VAL A 53 -14.20 5.69 -17.27
N GLY A 54 -13.38 4.64 -17.27
CA GLY A 54 -12.91 4.00 -18.48
C GLY A 54 -14.01 3.34 -19.30
N GLU A 55 -14.94 2.66 -18.64
CA GLU A 55 -16.11 2.07 -19.28
C GLU A 55 -17.08 3.15 -19.77
N TYR A 56 -17.19 4.25 -19.04
CA TYR A 56 -18.01 5.39 -19.45
C TYR A 56 -17.48 6.04 -20.72
N GLU A 57 -16.17 6.33 -20.81
CA GLU A 57 -15.56 6.94 -22.01
C GLU A 57 -15.62 6.04 -23.25
N GLN A 58 -15.52 4.73 -23.06
CA GLN A 58 -15.61 3.76 -24.16
C GLN A 58 -17.04 3.49 -24.61
N GLY A 59 -18.04 3.98 -23.89
CA GLY A 59 -19.46 3.69 -24.17
C GLY A 59 -19.89 2.25 -23.83
N SER A 60 -18.98 1.42 -23.34
CA SER A 60 -19.26 0.03 -22.96
C SER A 60 -20.20 -0.08 -21.75
N LEU A 61 -20.24 0.97 -20.93
CA LEU A 61 -21.13 1.02 -19.77
C LEU A 61 -22.62 0.87 -20.14
N LEU A 62 -23.04 1.40 -21.29
CA LEU A 62 -24.41 1.26 -21.79
C LEU A 62 -24.74 -0.18 -22.20
N LEU A 63 -23.77 -0.90 -22.77
CA LEU A 63 -23.89 -2.31 -23.10
C LEU A 63 -23.98 -3.18 -21.85
N ILE A 64 -23.16 -2.90 -20.84
CA ILE A 64 -23.16 -3.64 -19.58
C ILE A 64 -24.49 -3.43 -18.83
N LEU A 65 -25.04 -2.22 -18.86
CA LEU A 65 -26.31 -1.89 -18.22
C LEU A 65 -27.54 -2.45 -18.95
N SER A 66 -27.41 -2.91 -20.21
CA SER A 66 -28.46 -3.61 -20.92
C SER A 66 -28.65 -5.07 -20.46
N TYR A 67 -27.66 -5.66 -19.81
CA TYR A 67 -27.82 -6.98 -19.19
C TYR A 67 -28.59 -6.88 -17.85
N PRO A 68 -29.33 -7.94 -17.45
CA PRO A 68 -30.10 -7.95 -16.21
C PRO A 68 -29.22 -8.08 -14.95
N VAL A 69 -28.13 -7.30 -14.87
CA VAL A 69 -27.20 -7.27 -13.74
C VAL A 69 -27.40 -5.98 -12.95
N LYS A 70 -27.51 -6.08 -11.64
CA LYS A 70 -27.66 -4.91 -10.79
C LYS A 70 -26.33 -4.11 -10.75
N ARG A 71 -26.41 -2.78 -10.86
CA ARG A 71 -25.24 -1.88 -10.91
C ARG A 71 -24.22 -2.11 -9.80
N TYR A 72 -24.70 -2.38 -8.58
CA TYR A 72 -23.81 -2.63 -7.45
C TYR A 72 -23.02 -3.94 -7.58
N GLN A 73 -23.61 -4.97 -8.21
CA GLN A 73 -22.92 -6.25 -8.43
C GLN A 73 -21.73 -6.10 -9.38
N PHE A 74 -21.91 -5.28 -10.42
CA PHE A 74 -20.81 -4.95 -11.35
C PHE A 74 -19.68 -4.21 -10.65
N ILE A 75 -20.00 -3.16 -9.87
CA ILE A 75 -19.00 -2.37 -9.16
C ILE A 75 -18.27 -3.22 -8.12
N LEU A 76 -19.00 -4.01 -7.32
CA LEU A 76 -18.40 -4.89 -6.31
C LEU A 76 -17.53 -5.98 -6.95
N GLY A 77 -17.99 -6.60 -8.03
CA GLY A 77 -17.22 -7.62 -8.74
C GLY A 77 -15.87 -7.06 -9.23
N LYS A 78 -15.89 -5.87 -9.82
CA LYS A 78 -14.69 -5.21 -10.31
C LYS A 78 -13.78 -4.76 -9.17
N PHE A 79 -14.35 -4.27 -8.07
CA PHE A 79 -13.62 -3.92 -6.85
C PHE A 79 -12.89 -5.15 -6.26
N PHE A 80 -13.61 -6.25 -6.05
CA PHE A 80 -13.00 -7.47 -5.52
C PHE A 80 -11.94 -8.06 -6.45
N SER A 81 -12.13 -7.94 -7.77
CA SER A 81 -11.13 -8.37 -8.76
C SER A 81 -9.82 -7.60 -8.59
N ASN A 82 -9.88 -6.27 -8.53
CA ASN A 82 -8.70 -5.43 -8.34
C ASN A 82 -8.05 -5.66 -6.97
N TRP A 83 -8.86 -5.76 -5.92
CA TRP A 83 -8.36 -6.03 -4.57
C TRP A 83 -7.69 -7.40 -4.46
N LEU A 84 -8.27 -8.43 -5.05
CA LEU A 84 -7.69 -9.78 -5.08
C LEU A 84 -6.37 -9.79 -5.87
N SER A 85 -6.32 -9.14 -7.03
CA SER A 85 -5.11 -9.03 -7.84
C SER A 85 -3.98 -8.33 -7.08
N LEU A 86 -4.29 -7.23 -6.38
CA LEU A 86 -3.32 -6.52 -5.54
C LEU A 86 -2.88 -7.39 -4.36
N SER A 87 -3.80 -8.09 -3.70
CA SER A 87 -3.51 -8.98 -2.57
C SER A 87 -2.57 -10.12 -2.97
N ILE A 88 -2.81 -10.73 -4.13
CA ILE A 88 -1.93 -11.77 -4.69
C ILE A 88 -0.54 -11.20 -4.94
N ALA A 89 -0.43 -10.01 -5.54
CA ALA A 89 0.85 -9.37 -5.79
C ALA A 89 1.62 -9.07 -4.48
N ILE A 90 0.92 -8.61 -3.44
CA ILE A 90 1.48 -8.36 -2.11
C ILE A 90 1.99 -9.67 -1.48
N ILE A 91 1.18 -10.71 -1.50
CA ILE A 91 1.54 -12.02 -0.92
C ILE A 91 2.77 -12.60 -1.63
N PHE A 92 2.82 -12.57 -2.95
CA PHE A 92 3.98 -13.05 -3.69
C PHE A 92 5.21 -12.17 -3.49
N GLY A 93 5.05 -10.85 -3.46
CA GLY A 93 6.13 -9.91 -3.22
C GLY A 93 6.79 -10.11 -1.86
N TYR A 94 6.01 -10.12 -0.80
CA TYR A 94 6.52 -10.33 0.55
C TYR A 94 6.90 -11.79 0.81
N GLY A 95 6.14 -12.75 0.28
CA GLY A 95 6.44 -14.16 0.41
C GLY A 95 7.82 -14.54 -0.17
N SER A 96 8.23 -13.92 -1.29
CA SER A 96 9.55 -14.12 -1.86
C SER A 96 10.67 -13.64 -0.95
N ILE A 97 10.48 -12.51 -0.29
CA ILE A 97 11.44 -11.96 0.68
C ILE A 97 11.52 -12.87 1.92
N PHE A 98 10.36 -13.28 2.44
CA PHE A 98 10.30 -14.18 3.59
C PHE A 98 11.00 -15.52 3.31
N SER A 99 10.84 -16.07 2.10
CA SER A 99 11.53 -17.33 1.73
C SER A 99 13.05 -17.18 1.70
N LEU A 100 13.57 -16.04 1.24
CA LEU A 100 15.00 -15.75 1.25
C LEU A 100 15.56 -15.61 2.67
N LEU A 101 14.79 -15.01 3.58
CA LEU A 101 15.15 -14.90 5.00
C LEU A 101 15.19 -16.27 5.67
N PHE A 102 14.19 -17.09 5.36
CA PHE A 102 14.10 -18.46 5.91
C PHE A 102 15.30 -19.34 5.54
N LEU A 103 15.88 -19.12 4.37
CA LEU A 103 17.06 -19.87 3.90
C LEU A 103 18.39 -19.40 4.56
N ASN A 104 18.43 -18.16 5.05
CA ASN A 104 19.66 -17.56 5.55
C ASN A 104 19.79 -17.52 7.09
N GLU A 105 18.71 -17.74 7.84
CA GLU A 105 18.71 -17.68 9.30
C GLU A 105 18.31 -18.99 9.98
N GLU A 106 19.15 -19.45 10.91
CA GLU A 106 18.93 -20.66 11.68
C GLU A 106 17.90 -20.51 12.82
N ASN A 107 17.59 -19.25 13.25
CA ASN A 107 16.71 -18.97 14.40
C ASN A 107 15.53 -18.05 14.03
N ILE A 108 14.50 -18.62 13.44
CA ILE A 108 13.25 -17.90 13.19
C ILE A 108 12.39 -17.95 14.45
N ASN A 109 12.18 -16.78 15.07
CA ASN A 109 11.31 -16.67 16.24
C ASN A 109 9.84 -16.52 15.79
N ILE A 110 8.92 -17.08 16.59
CA ILE A 110 7.47 -17.03 16.31
C ILE A 110 6.95 -15.58 16.28
N GLU A 111 7.57 -14.68 17.04
CA GLU A 111 7.27 -13.24 17.05
C GLU A 111 7.53 -12.59 15.68
N LEU A 112 8.59 -12.99 15.01
CA LEU A 112 8.97 -12.53 13.67
C LEU A 112 7.95 -12.96 12.62
N ILE A 113 7.50 -14.20 12.69
CA ILE A 113 6.45 -14.72 11.78
C ILE A 113 5.17 -13.90 11.97
N ASN A 114 4.76 -13.65 13.20
CA ASN A 114 3.57 -12.88 13.51
C ASN A 114 3.69 -11.43 13.02
N ALA A 115 4.84 -10.78 13.19
CA ALA A 115 5.09 -9.44 12.70
C ALA A 115 4.98 -9.38 11.17
N TYR A 116 5.51 -10.39 10.49
CA TYR A 116 5.47 -10.47 9.03
C TYR A 116 4.05 -10.71 8.49
N LEU A 117 3.29 -11.60 9.11
CA LEU A 117 1.88 -11.84 8.76
C LEU A 117 1.03 -10.59 8.99
N THR A 118 1.28 -9.87 10.07
CA THR A 118 0.60 -8.60 10.37
C THR A 118 0.92 -7.55 9.31
N LEU A 119 2.18 -7.46 8.86
CA LEU A 119 2.59 -6.55 7.79
C LEU A 119 1.87 -6.88 6.46
N ILE A 120 1.77 -8.14 6.09
CA ILE A 120 1.02 -8.55 4.89
C ILE A 120 -0.46 -8.20 5.03
N GLY A 121 -1.08 -8.53 6.15
CA GLY A 121 -2.50 -8.27 6.39
C GLY A 121 -2.84 -6.77 6.37
N THR A 122 -2.05 -5.95 7.04
CA THR A 122 -2.23 -4.49 7.05
C THR A 122 -1.99 -3.89 5.67
N SER A 123 -1.04 -4.39 4.90
CA SER A 123 -0.75 -3.98 3.52
C SER A 123 -1.93 -4.27 2.58
N ILE A 124 -2.56 -5.44 2.70
CA ILE A 124 -3.74 -5.81 1.92
C ILE A 124 -4.94 -4.92 2.26
N LEU A 125 -5.15 -4.64 3.55
CA LEU A 125 -6.22 -3.74 4.00
C LEU A 125 -5.98 -2.31 3.51
N LEU A 126 -4.76 -1.81 3.63
CA LEU A 126 -4.37 -0.49 3.12
C LEU A 126 -4.66 -0.37 1.62
N GLY A 127 -4.24 -1.37 0.83
CA GLY A 127 -4.53 -1.43 -0.60
C GLY A 127 -6.03 -1.39 -0.89
N GLY A 128 -6.84 -2.15 -0.13
CA GLY A 128 -8.30 -2.17 -0.25
C GLY A 128 -8.94 -0.81 -0.03
N VAL A 129 -8.49 -0.05 0.98
CA VAL A 129 -8.97 1.31 1.24
C VAL A 129 -8.68 2.24 0.07
N PHE A 130 -7.45 2.22 -0.47
CA PHE A 130 -7.09 3.09 -1.60
C PHE A 130 -7.76 2.68 -2.91
N ILE A 131 -8.02 1.38 -3.14
CA ILE A 131 -8.88 0.91 -4.24
C ILE A 131 -10.28 1.51 -4.09
N ALA A 132 -10.89 1.47 -2.90
CA ALA A 132 -12.21 2.06 -2.66
C ALA A 132 -12.22 3.57 -2.95
N ILE A 133 -11.20 4.30 -2.53
CA ILE A 133 -11.04 5.73 -2.84
C ILE A 133 -10.94 5.95 -4.36
N ALA A 134 -10.15 5.14 -5.09
CA ALA A 134 -10.03 5.24 -6.54
C ALA A 134 -11.38 5.00 -7.23
N TYR A 135 -12.17 4.04 -6.75
CA TYR A 135 -13.53 3.79 -7.26
C TYR A 135 -14.46 4.97 -7.03
N LEU A 136 -14.41 5.59 -5.83
CA LEU A 136 -15.18 6.80 -5.56
C LEU A 136 -14.80 7.93 -6.53
N ILE A 137 -13.50 8.18 -6.71
CA ILE A 137 -13.03 9.20 -7.66
C ILE A 137 -13.49 8.86 -9.08
N SER A 138 -13.34 7.60 -9.52
CA SER A 138 -13.71 7.12 -10.84
C SER A 138 -15.22 7.29 -11.12
N THR A 139 -16.07 7.28 -10.10
CA THR A 139 -17.53 7.54 -10.25
C THR A 139 -17.90 9.02 -10.34
N LEU A 140 -17.05 9.91 -9.78
CA LEU A 140 -17.31 11.34 -9.69
C LEU A 140 -16.84 12.12 -10.93
N VAL A 141 -15.91 11.55 -11.69
CA VAL A 141 -15.30 12.22 -12.85
C VAL A 141 -15.79 11.64 -14.17
N ASN A 142 -15.77 12.49 -15.21
CA ASN A 142 -16.25 12.14 -16.53
C ASN A 142 -15.11 11.80 -17.53
N LYS A 143 -13.85 11.99 -17.12
CA LYS A 143 -12.67 11.77 -17.99
C LYS A 143 -11.58 11.03 -17.23
N ARG A 144 -10.93 10.05 -17.89
CA ARG A 144 -9.80 9.29 -17.34
C ARG A 144 -8.66 10.20 -16.87
N SER A 145 -8.37 11.25 -17.65
CA SER A 145 -7.30 12.20 -17.31
C SER A 145 -7.58 12.93 -16.01
N MET A 146 -8.83 13.24 -15.69
CA MET A 146 -9.20 13.84 -14.41
C MET A 146 -9.13 12.83 -13.26
N ALA A 147 -9.53 11.57 -13.50
CA ALA A 147 -9.45 10.53 -12.49
C ALA A 147 -8.03 10.33 -11.98
N ILE A 148 -7.04 10.24 -12.89
CA ILE A 148 -5.64 10.04 -12.50
C ILE A 148 -5.09 11.25 -11.74
N ILE A 149 -5.44 12.48 -12.14
CA ILE A 149 -5.01 13.71 -11.45
C ILE A 149 -5.55 13.74 -10.01
N TYR A 150 -6.83 13.42 -9.81
CA TYR A 150 -7.42 13.37 -8.47
C TYR A 150 -6.85 12.23 -7.62
N CYS A 151 -6.56 11.07 -8.21
CA CYS A 151 -5.90 9.97 -7.50
C CYS A 151 -4.50 10.36 -7.02
N ILE A 152 -3.70 11.01 -7.87
CA ILE A 152 -2.38 11.51 -7.50
C ILE A 152 -2.49 12.59 -6.41
N ALA A 153 -3.44 13.51 -6.54
CA ALA A 153 -3.67 14.56 -5.54
C ALA A 153 -4.03 13.98 -4.17
N VAL A 154 -4.90 12.97 -4.13
CA VAL A 154 -5.27 12.27 -2.89
C VAL A 154 -4.07 11.54 -2.30
N TRP A 155 -3.28 10.86 -3.12
CA TRP A 155 -2.06 10.18 -2.66
C TRP A 155 -1.05 11.16 -2.05
N LEU A 156 -0.76 12.27 -2.72
CA LEU A 156 0.12 13.33 -2.20
C LEU A 156 -0.43 13.93 -0.90
N PHE A 157 -1.74 14.18 -0.84
CA PHE A 157 -2.37 14.70 0.36
C PHE A 157 -2.14 13.75 1.56
N PHE A 158 -2.36 12.46 1.39
CA PHE A 158 -2.15 11.48 2.47
C PHE A 158 -0.69 11.40 2.90
N ILE A 159 0.27 11.42 1.97
CA ILE A 159 1.70 11.40 2.31
C ILE A 159 2.07 12.65 3.12
N ILE A 160 1.77 13.84 2.62
CA ILE A 160 2.13 15.10 3.29
C ILE A 160 1.44 15.20 4.66
N PHE A 161 0.17 14.84 4.74
CA PHE A 161 -0.58 14.86 5.98
C PHE A 161 0.00 13.90 7.02
N PHE A 162 0.38 12.69 6.60
CA PHE A 162 0.97 11.68 7.49
C PHE A 162 2.34 12.11 8.01
N ASP A 163 3.21 12.66 7.15
CA ASP A 163 4.51 13.17 7.55
C ASP A 163 4.41 14.35 8.53
N MET A 164 3.48 15.28 8.27
CA MET A 164 3.23 16.40 9.19
C MET A 164 2.71 15.91 10.55
N LEU A 165 1.85 14.90 10.57
CA LEU A 165 1.28 14.34 11.79
C LEU A 165 2.38 13.66 12.63
N LEU A 166 3.26 12.89 11.99
CA LEU A 166 4.42 12.28 12.66
C LEU A 166 5.36 13.33 13.24
N LEU A 167 5.65 14.40 12.51
CA LEU A 167 6.47 15.51 13.01
C LEU A 167 5.87 16.16 14.25
N ILE A 168 4.56 16.41 14.27
CA ILE A 168 3.86 17.01 15.40
C ILE A 168 3.96 16.10 16.63
N ILE A 169 3.77 14.79 16.46
CA ILE A 169 3.87 13.82 17.57
C ILE A 169 5.29 13.80 18.13
N LEU A 170 6.30 13.72 17.27
CA LEU A 170 7.72 13.68 17.70
C LEU A 170 8.14 14.94 18.44
N VAL A 171 7.73 16.12 17.93
CA VAL A 171 8.04 17.41 18.58
C VAL A 171 7.35 17.48 19.94
N ASN A 172 6.09 17.06 20.02
CA ASN A 172 5.35 17.08 21.29
C ASN A 172 6.01 16.16 22.33
N GLU A 173 6.42 14.95 21.95
CA GLU A 173 7.09 14.02 22.84
C GLU A 173 8.46 14.54 23.31
N SER A 174 9.23 15.17 22.43
CA SER A 174 10.52 15.78 22.78
C SER A 174 10.37 16.96 23.76
N VAL A 175 9.32 17.77 23.62
CA VAL A 175 9.00 18.87 24.54
C VAL A 175 8.64 18.34 25.93
N TYR A 176 7.87 17.26 26.02
CA TYR A 176 7.53 16.64 27.31
C TYR A 176 8.77 16.10 28.03
N LEU A 177 9.72 15.50 27.33
CA LEU A 177 10.96 14.99 27.92
C LEU A 177 11.84 16.13 28.46
N ILE A 178 11.96 17.26 27.73
CA ILE A 178 12.74 18.43 28.16
C ILE A 178 12.09 19.15 29.33
N SER A 179 10.77 19.09 29.48
CA SER A 179 10.04 19.73 30.58
C SER A 179 10.01 18.91 31.87
N ALA A 180 10.43 17.64 31.82
CA ALA A 180 10.47 16.71 32.96
C ALA A 180 11.84 16.65 33.67
N ASP A 181 12.88 17.22 33.07
CA ASP A 181 14.23 17.43 33.64
C ASP A 181 14.34 18.86 34.22
#